data_3264e32187a473f339a6c740fe13ed52
#
_entry.id   3264e32187a473f339a6c740fe13ed52
#
_cell.length_a   1.000
_cell.length_b   1.000
_cell.length_c   1.000
_cell.angle_alpha   90.00
_cell.angle_beta   90.00
_cell.angle_gamma   90.00
#
_symmetry.space_group_name_H-M   'P 1'
#
loop_
_entity.id
_entity.type
_entity.pdbx_description
1 polymer ?
#
loop_
_entity_poly.entity_id
_entity_poly.type
_entity_poly.pdbx_seq_one_letter_code
_entity_poly.pdbx_strand_id
1 'polypeptide(L)'
;TAALAATLKEAGYDGNLVAVLGLLKDKDHSKMLENLAPCFEKVFTVTPDSPRAMTAEELEEEAKYHMDAEAVPSVAKAIRLAVDYADENNLAGVVVCGSLYLAAQARPLLLKEAEK
;
A
#
# COMPACT_ATOMS: atom_id res chain seq x y z
N THR A 1 -1.74 -4.20 -9.05
CA THR A 1 -1.69 -4.79 -10.37
C THR A 1 -2.41 -3.93 -11.40
N ALA A 2 -2.24 -4.24 -12.67
CA ALA A 2 -2.87 -3.48 -13.75
C ALA A 2 -4.41 -3.48 -13.64
N ALA A 3 -4.99 -4.62 -13.26
CA ALA A 3 -6.44 -4.74 -13.10
C ALA A 3 -6.95 -3.86 -11.95
N LEU A 4 -6.25 -3.84 -10.83
CA LEU A 4 -6.61 -3.00 -9.69
C LEU A 4 -6.49 -1.53 -10.05
N ALA A 5 -5.41 -1.13 -10.70
CA ALA A 5 -5.18 0.26 -11.10
C ALA A 5 -6.28 0.74 -12.06
N ALA A 6 -6.66 -0.09 -13.05
CA ALA A 6 -7.71 0.25 -13.99
C ALA A 6 -9.06 0.44 -13.28
N THR A 7 -9.38 -0.46 -12.35
CA THR A 7 -10.62 -0.39 -11.58
C THR A 7 -10.68 0.88 -10.72
N LEU A 8 -9.57 1.23 -10.07
CA LEU A 8 -9.50 2.42 -9.23
C LEU A 8 -9.66 3.69 -10.05
N LYS A 9 -9.06 3.74 -11.23
CA LYS A 9 -9.18 4.90 -12.13
C LYS A 9 -10.60 5.06 -12.63
N GLU A 10 -11.26 3.96 -13.00
CA GLU A 10 -12.65 3.98 -13.43
C GLU A 10 -13.59 4.49 -12.33
N ALA A 11 -13.25 4.18 -11.08
CA ALA A 11 -14.03 4.64 -9.93
C ALA A 11 -13.71 6.08 -9.51
N GLY A 12 -12.75 6.73 -10.18
CA GLY A 12 -12.41 8.13 -9.89
C GLY A 12 -11.39 8.33 -8.80
N TYR A 13 -10.59 7.31 -8.49
CA TYR A 13 -9.59 7.37 -7.42
C TYR A 13 -8.17 7.71 -7.91
N ASP A 14 -8.07 8.34 -9.05
CA ASP A 14 -6.78 8.70 -9.63
C ASP A 14 -6.08 9.77 -8.75
N GLY A 15 -5.02 9.35 -8.04
CA GLY A 15 -4.26 10.22 -7.15
C GLY A 15 -4.93 10.56 -5.82
N ASN A 16 -6.01 9.86 -5.46
CA ASN A 16 -6.79 10.16 -4.25
C ASN A 16 -6.66 9.12 -3.15
N LEU A 17 -5.71 8.21 -3.24
CA LEU A 17 -5.60 7.11 -2.29
C LEU A 17 -4.23 7.04 -1.65
N VAL A 18 -4.19 6.44 -0.45
CA VAL A 18 -2.95 6.06 0.23
C VAL A 18 -2.89 4.54 0.21
N ALA A 19 -1.73 3.98 -0.09
CA ALA A 19 -1.55 2.54 -0.09
C ALA A 19 -0.69 2.07 1.09
N VAL A 20 -1.02 0.91 1.62
CA VAL A 20 -0.13 0.11 2.45
C VAL A 20 0.26 -1.08 1.59
N LEU A 21 1.52 -1.17 1.21
CA LEU A 21 1.99 -2.11 0.19
C LEU A 21 3.04 -3.06 0.74
N GLY A 22 2.85 -4.35 0.50
CA GLY A 22 3.84 -5.36 0.82
C GLY A 22 3.87 -6.41 -0.27
N LEU A 23 5.06 -6.78 -0.74
CA LEU A 23 5.22 -7.71 -1.85
C LEU A 23 6.15 -8.87 -1.52
N LEU A 24 6.04 -9.93 -2.28
CA LEU A 24 6.95 -11.07 -2.22
C LEU A 24 8.06 -10.86 -3.25
N LYS A 25 9.24 -11.42 -2.97
CA LYS A 25 10.43 -11.24 -3.81
C LYS A 25 10.28 -11.76 -5.23
N ASP A 26 9.42 -12.74 -5.44
CA ASP A 26 9.24 -13.41 -6.73
C ASP A 26 8.19 -12.76 -7.63
N LYS A 27 7.73 -11.55 -7.30
CA LYS A 27 6.78 -10.80 -8.12
C LYS A 27 7.50 -9.78 -9.02
N ASP A 28 6.85 -9.39 -10.11
CA ASP A 28 7.35 -8.33 -10.97
C ASP A 28 7.01 -6.97 -10.33
N HIS A 29 7.90 -6.49 -9.47
CA HIS A 29 7.66 -5.29 -8.65
C HIS A 29 7.57 -4.03 -9.49
N SER A 30 8.50 -3.85 -10.41
CA SER A 30 8.57 -2.63 -11.22
C SER A 30 7.30 -2.35 -11.99
N LYS A 31 6.79 -3.36 -12.68
CA LYS A 31 5.59 -3.21 -13.48
C LYS A 31 4.36 -2.97 -12.61
N MET A 32 4.26 -3.66 -11.49
CA MET A 32 3.16 -3.49 -10.55
C MET A 32 3.15 -2.08 -9.98
N LEU A 33 4.32 -1.57 -9.57
CA LEU A 33 4.46 -0.23 -9.02
C LEU A 33 4.12 0.84 -10.07
N GLU A 34 4.58 0.64 -11.30
CA GLU A 34 4.29 1.54 -12.41
C GLU A 34 2.78 1.66 -12.63
N ASN A 35 2.07 0.53 -12.60
CA ASN A 35 0.61 0.51 -12.81
C ASN A 35 -0.15 1.15 -11.65
N LEU A 36 0.33 1.01 -10.43
CA LEU A 36 -0.36 1.52 -9.24
C LEU A 36 -0.05 2.98 -8.94
N ALA A 37 1.10 3.48 -9.38
CA ALA A 37 1.55 4.84 -9.04
C ALA A 37 0.53 5.94 -9.29
N PRO A 38 -0.20 5.96 -10.42
CA PRO A 38 -1.16 7.05 -10.65
C PRO A 38 -2.34 7.08 -9.68
N CYS A 39 -2.61 5.98 -8.98
CA CYS A 39 -3.77 5.87 -8.09
C CYS A 39 -3.48 6.36 -6.66
N PHE A 40 -2.22 6.46 -6.29
CA PHE A 40 -1.83 6.73 -4.90
C PHE A 40 -1.00 7.99 -4.78
N GLU A 41 -1.36 8.82 -3.80
CA GLU A 41 -0.57 10.00 -3.46
C GLU A 41 0.61 9.64 -2.57
N LYS A 42 0.41 8.62 -1.72
CA LYS A 42 1.43 8.18 -0.76
C LYS A 42 1.35 6.67 -0.60
N VAL A 43 2.49 6.04 -0.44
CA VAL A 43 2.57 4.59 -0.20
C VAL A 43 3.43 4.33 1.03
N PHE A 44 2.90 3.55 1.96
CA PHE A 44 3.66 3.05 3.11
C PHE A 44 4.02 1.60 2.83
N THR A 45 5.32 1.31 2.73
CA THR A 45 5.78 -0.04 2.44
C THR A 45 6.02 -0.82 3.73
N VAL A 46 5.62 -2.08 3.72
CA VAL A 46 5.77 -2.97 4.88
C VAL A 46 6.34 -4.31 4.45
N THR A 47 6.82 -5.09 5.42
CA THR A 47 7.28 -6.45 5.19
C THR A 47 6.16 -7.41 5.55
N PRO A 48 5.52 -8.09 4.57
CA PRO A 48 4.47 -9.06 4.90
C PRO A 48 5.04 -10.26 5.66
N ASP A 49 4.17 -10.94 6.42
CA ASP A 49 4.57 -12.08 7.23
C ASP A 49 4.73 -13.33 6.36
N SER A 50 5.85 -13.40 5.66
CA SER A 50 6.19 -14.51 4.77
C SER A 50 7.70 -14.63 4.65
N PRO A 51 8.25 -15.85 4.61
CA PRO A 51 9.71 -16.03 4.43
C PRO A 51 10.21 -15.52 3.08
N ARG A 52 9.31 -15.32 2.12
CA ARG A 52 9.67 -14.79 0.80
C ARG A 52 9.33 -13.31 0.65
N ALA A 53 9.06 -12.63 1.76
CA ALA A 53 8.70 -11.22 1.73
C ALA A 53 9.87 -10.34 1.33
N MET A 54 9.58 -9.35 0.51
CA MET A 54 10.47 -8.25 0.25
C MET A 54 10.45 -7.36 1.48
N THR A 55 11.59 -6.86 1.93
CA THR A 55 11.59 -5.98 3.10
C THR A 55 10.97 -4.63 2.76
N ALA A 56 10.45 -3.96 3.78
CA ALA A 56 9.86 -2.63 3.59
C ALA A 56 10.86 -1.67 2.96
N GLU A 57 12.13 -1.74 3.36
CA GLU A 57 13.19 -0.88 2.86
C GLU A 57 13.52 -1.17 1.39
N GLU A 58 13.58 -2.43 1.01
CA GLU A 58 13.80 -2.83 -0.38
C GLU A 58 12.68 -2.32 -1.27
N LEU A 59 11.46 -2.47 -0.81
CA LEU A 59 10.28 -2.03 -1.55
C LEU A 59 10.22 -0.51 -1.65
N GLU A 60 10.59 0.19 -0.57
CA GLU A 60 10.67 1.65 -0.57
C GLU A 60 11.60 2.15 -1.67
N GLU A 61 12.78 1.56 -1.79
CA GLU A 61 13.75 1.96 -2.82
C GLU A 61 13.17 1.85 -4.23
N GLU A 62 12.48 0.75 -4.52
CA GLU A 62 11.86 0.58 -5.82
C GLU A 62 10.66 1.50 -6.03
N ALA A 63 9.82 1.63 -5.01
CA ALA A 63 8.62 2.45 -5.11
C ALA A 63 8.92 3.93 -5.31
N LYS A 64 10.02 4.43 -4.76
CA LYS A 64 10.41 5.83 -4.89
C LYS A 64 10.65 6.28 -6.33
N TYR A 65 10.92 5.35 -7.23
CA TYR A 65 11.07 5.68 -8.65
C TYR A 65 9.72 6.03 -9.30
N HIS A 66 8.62 5.67 -8.66
CA HIS A 66 7.28 5.82 -9.24
C HIS A 66 6.36 6.71 -8.42
N MET A 67 6.57 6.79 -7.11
CA MET A 67 5.64 7.48 -6.21
C MET A 67 6.33 7.84 -4.88
N ASP A 68 5.65 8.63 -4.05
CA ASP A 68 6.13 8.97 -2.71
C ASP A 68 5.94 7.77 -1.79
N ALA A 69 7.02 7.16 -1.35
CA ALA A 69 7.02 5.92 -0.57
C ALA A 69 7.83 6.07 0.72
N GLU A 70 7.36 5.42 1.77
CA GLU A 70 8.02 5.43 3.07
C GLU A 70 7.94 4.04 3.69
N ALA A 71 9.09 3.47 4.09
CA ALA A 71 9.16 2.18 4.76
C ALA A 71 8.71 2.30 6.21
N VAL A 72 7.89 1.35 6.67
CA VAL A 72 7.35 1.34 8.04
C VAL A 72 7.63 -0.04 8.66
N PRO A 73 8.09 -0.08 9.94
CA PRO A 73 8.51 -1.35 10.54
C PRO A 73 7.38 -2.33 10.87
N SER A 74 6.14 -1.88 10.96
CA SER A 74 5.03 -2.78 11.25
C SER A 74 3.79 -2.44 10.42
N VAL A 75 3.00 -3.48 10.14
CA VAL A 75 1.74 -3.32 9.40
C VAL A 75 0.75 -2.45 10.19
N ALA A 76 0.66 -2.66 11.51
CA ALA A 76 -0.23 -1.88 12.35
C ALA A 76 0.10 -0.39 12.31
N LYS A 77 1.39 -0.05 12.40
CA LYS A 77 1.83 1.34 12.33
C LYS A 77 1.58 1.93 10.95
N ALA A 78 1.81 1.15 9.89
CA ALA A 78 1.58 1.61 8.53
C ALA A 78 0.11 1.94 8.28
N ILE A 79 -0.81 1.11 8.77
CA ILE A 79 -2.24 1.35 8.62
C ILE A 79 -2.64 2.64 9.36
N ARG A 80 -2.14 2.84 10.58
CA ARG A 80 -2.42 4.05 11.34
C ARG A 80 -1.91 5.30 10.61
N LEU A 81 -0.67 5.25 10.13
CA LEU A 81 -0.08 6.36 9.39
C LEU A 81 -0.86 6.65 8.10
N ALA A 82 -1.30 5.60 7.41
CA ALA A 82 -2.07 5.75 6.18
C ALA A 82 -3.43 6.40 6.43
N VAL A 83 -4.13 5.97 7.48
CA VAL A 83 -5.43 6.55 7.85
C VAL A 83 -5.26 8.03 8.22
N ASP A 84 -4.26 8.34 9.04
CA ASP A 84 -3.99 9.72 9.45
C ASP A 84 -3.63 10.59 8.24
N TYR A 85 -2.81 10.06 7.35
CA TYR A 85 -2.41 10.78 6.13
C TYR A 85 -3.62 11.07 5.25
N ALA A 86 -4.49 10.09 5.07
CA ALA A 86 -5.69 10.26 4.26
C ALA A 86 -6.62 11.33 4.86
N ASP A 87 -6.79 11.32 6.18
CA ASP A 87 -7.61 12.31 6.87
C ASP A 87 -7.01 13.72 6.76
N GLU A 88 -5.71 13.85 6.98
CA GLU A 88 -5.04 15.15 6.95
C GLU A 88 -5.03 15.77 5.54
N ASN A 89 -5.06 14.95 4.51
CA ASN A 89 -4.97 15.41 3.13
C ASN A 89 -6.28 15.28 2.36
N ASN A 90 -7.37 14.95 3.04
CA ASN A 90 -8.70 14.80 2.45
C ASN A 90 -8.73 13.79 1.29
N LEU A 91 -8.04 12.67 1.45
CA LEU A 91 -8.00 11.63 0.44
C LEU A 91 -9.19 10.70 0.57
N ALA A 92 -9.53 10.01 -0.53
CA ALA A 92 -10.71 9.15 -0.57
C ALA A 92 -10.62 7.92 0.33
N GLY A 93 -9.42 7.40 0.56
CA GLY A 93 -9.29 6.23 1.42
C GLY A 93 -7.91 5.60 1.41
N VAL A 94 -7.83 4.45 2.10
CA VAL A 94 -6.62 3.66 2.25
C VAL A 94 -6.85 2.29 1.61
N VAL A 95 -5.88 1.84 0.82
CA VAL A 95 -5.92 0.51 0.19
C VAL A 95 -4.73 -0.30 0.66
N VAL A 96 -5.00 -1.51 1.15
CA VAL A 96 -3.94 -2.46 1.48
C VAL A 96 -3.80 -3.42 0.32
N CYS A 97 -2.63 -3.50 -0.26
CA CYS A 97 -2.40 -4.32 -1.44
C CYS A 97 -1.04 -5.01 -1.43
N GLY A 98 -0.90 -6.00 -2.30
CA GLY A 98 0.33 -6.75 -2.48
C GLY A 98 0.12 -8.24 -2.36
N SER A 99 0.34 -8.81 -1.17
CA SER A 99 0.26 -10.26 -0.98
C SER A 99 -0.94 -10.66 -0.12
N LEU A 100 -1.34 -11.94 -0.24
CA LEU A 100 -2.39 -12.50 0.61
C LEU A 100 -1.98 -12.49 2.09
N TYR A 101 -0.69 -12.66 2.38
CA TYR A 101 -0.18 -12.62 3.75
C TYR A 101 -0.40 -11.24 4.37
N LEU A 102 -0.18 -10.18 3.60
CA LEU A 102 -0.42 -8.83 4.07
C LEU A 102 -1.90 -8.58 4.30
N ALA A 103 -2.75 -9.01 3.39
CA ALA A 103 -4.20 -8.85 3.53
C ALA A 103 -4.71 -9.52 4.80
N ALA A 104 -4.23 -10.74 5.08
CA ALA A 104 -4.61 -11.48 6.28
C ALA A 104 -4.16 -10.77 7.57
N GLN A 105 -2.95 -10.21 7.58
CA GLN A 105 -2.45 -9.44 8.72
C GLN A 105 -3.23 -8.14 8.94
N ALA A 106 -3.56 -7.47 7.85
CA ALA A 106 -4.15 -6.14 7.90
C ALA A 106 -5.64 -6.14 8.26
N ARG A 107 -6.36 -7.18 7.89
CA ARG A 107 -7.83 -7.23 8.08
C ARG A 107 -8.29 -6.92 9.51
N PRO A 108 -7.79 -7.62 10.55
CA PRO A 108 -8.23 -7.30 11.92
C PRO A 108 -7.83 -5.89 12.35
N LEU A 109 -6.70 -5.38 11.85
CA LEU A 109 -6.24 -4.03 12.17
C LEU A 109 -7.13 -2.97 11.53
N LEU A 110 -7.58 -3.20 10.31
CA LEU A 110 -8.51 -2.30 9.62
C LEU A 110 -9.86 -2.26 10.32
N LEU A 111 -10.36 -3.40 10.78
CA LEU A 111 -11.61 -3.48 11.51
C LEU A 111 -11.51 -2.72 12.82
N LYS A 112 -10.38 -2.81 13.51
CA LYS A 112 -10.15 -2.07 14.74
C LYS A 112 -10.15 -0.55 14.53
N GLU A 113 -9.54 -0.09 13.44
CA GLU A 113 -9.56 1.34 13.10
C GLU A 113 -10.98 1.81 12.77
N ALA A 114 -11.78 0.99 12.12
CA ALA A 114 -13.16 1.34 11.77
C ALA A 114 -14.07 1.48 13.01
N GLU A 115 -13.71 0.82 14.12
CA GLU A 115 -14.45 0.91 15.38
C GLU A 115 -14.18 2.19 16.17
N LYS A 116 -13.14 2.91 15.81
CA LYS A 116 -12.81 4.18 16.43
C LYS A 116 -13.65 5.29 15.78
#